data_72cc1194d2f23268b5c0b417ab287251
#
_entry.id   72cc1194d2f23268b5c0b417ab287251
#
_cell.length_a   1.000
_cell.length_b   1.000
_cell.length_c   1.000
_cell.angle_alpha   90.00
_cell.angle_beta   90.00
_cell.angle_gamma   90.00
#
_symmetry.space_group_name_H-M   'P 1'
#
loop_
_entity.id
_entity.type
_entity.pdbx_description
1 polymer ?
#
loop_
_entity_poly.entity_id
_entity_poly.type
_entity_poly.pdbx_seq_one_letter_code
_entity_poly.pdbx_strand_id
1 'polypeptide(L)'
;ARYTPTCVSIFTNMRDENKIKEELANRLKQKDIELNAQNNKSLTEEDKVNFIKSFMVSEADRYFHTDAEDEPNAFNFTIESDGRIQSHNIFDKALHVLEEHIDTFMKKINDESQLEIEKSDTVLLAYDFIFEDEDYTMCYLYQNYIYQFFQNIEDPKVKFVGCNVPHPLENKMVIRIGLIDTSLNPDYIKSLFNE
;
A
#
# COMPACT_ATOMS: atom_id res chain seq x y z
N ALA A 1 18.04 6.88 12.92
CA ALA A 1 18.55 7.79 11.88
C ALA A 1 20.07 7.99 11.93
N ARG A 2 20.69 8.04 13.12
CA ARG A 2 22.15 8.33 13.24
C ARG A 2 23.07 7.32 12.57
N TYR A 3 22.63 6.10 12.39
CA TYR A 3 23.44 5.00 11.82
C TYR A 3 22.94 4.50 10.47
N THR A 4 21.93 5.16 9.91
CA THR A 4 21.42 4.77 8.60
C THR A 4 22.43 5.11 7.50
N PRO A 5 22.72 4.20 6.55
CA PRO A 5 23.64 4.48 5.45
C PRO A 5 23.00 5.26 4.31
N THR A 6 21.70 5.60 4.43
CA THR A 6 20.92 6.32 3.43
C THR A 6 20.73 7.78 3.82
N CYS A 7 21.01 8.70 2.89
CA CYS A 7 20.65 10.11 2.99
C CYS A 7 19.24 10.34 2.49
N VAL A 8 18.87 9.71 1.38
CA VAL A 8 17.55 9.76 0.77
C VAL A 8 17.09 8.34 0.45
N SER A 9 15.86 8.03 0.79
CA SER A 9 15.17 6.81 0.38
C SER A 9 13.70 7.15 0.17
N ILE A 10 13.31 7.30 -1.09
CA ILE A 10 11.95 7.63 -1.50
C ILE A 10 11.50 6.75 -2.66
N PHE A 11 10.20 6.57 -2.78
CA PHE A 11 9.61 6.00 -3.99
C PHE A 11 8.49 6.89 -4.51
N THR A 12 8.24 6.82 -5.80
CA THR A 12 7.12 7.49 -6.46
C THR A 12 6.47 6.52 -7.44
N ASN A 13 5.17 6.62 -7.62
CA ASN A 13 4.48 5.88 -8.65
C ASN A 13 4.97 6.34 -10.03
N MET A 14 5.22 5.41 -10.92
CA MET A 14 5.65 5.71 -12.28
C MET A 14 4.47 6.27 -13.08
N ARG A 15 4.63 7.47 -13.63
CA ARG A 15 3.58 8.15 -14.41
C ARG A 15 3.26 7.36 -15.67
N ASP A 16 1.96 7.28 -16.00
CA ASP A 16 1.49 6.77 -17.27
C ASP A 16 1.25 7.92 -18.25
N GLU A 17 2.22 8.13 -19.14
CA GLU A 17 2.20 9.20 -20.14
C GLU A 17 0.99 9.10 -21.09
N ASN A 18 0.45 7.92 -21.33
CA ASN A 18 -0.71 7.74 -22.20
C ASN A 18 -1.99 8.17 -21.49
N LYS A 19 -2.18 7.74 -20.23
CA LYS A 19 -3.31 8.19 -19.40
C LYS A 19 -3.28 9.71 -19.21
N ILE A 20 -2.11 10.28 -18.97
CA ILE A 20 -1.92 11.74 -18.83
C ILE A 20 -2.35 12.47 -20.09
N LYS A 21 -1.90 12.04 -21.27
CA LYS A 21 -2.26 12.66 -22.56
C LYS A 21 -3.75 12.57 -22.87
N GLU A 22 -4.34 11.42 -22.61
CA GLU A 22 -5.76 11.18 -22.83
C GLU A 22 -6.61 12.08 -21.92
N GLU A 23 -6.32 12.10 -20.62
CA GLU A 23 -7.06 12.92 -19.67
C GLU A 23 -6.88 14.41 -19.93
N LEU A 24 -5.66 14.84 -20.24
CA LEU A 24 -5.40 16.23 -20.62
C LEU A 24 -6.23 16.66 -21.84
N ALA A 25 -6.31 15.79 -22.87
CA ALA A 25 -7.11 16.06 -24.05
C ALA A 25 -8.61 16.15 -23.72
N ASN A 26 -9.11 15.28 -22.83
CA ASN A 26 -10.50 15.28 -22.39
C ASN A 26 -10.81 16.57 -21.60
N ARG A 27 -9.96 16.97 -20.68
CA ARG A 27 -10.14 18.18 -19.87
C ARG A 27 -10.06 19.47 -20.69
N LEU A 28 -9.17 19.52 -21.67
CA LEU A 28 -9.11 20.65 -22.61
C LEU A 28 -10.41 20.78 -23.40
N LYS A 29 -10.99 19.67 -23.89
CA LYS A 29 -12.29 19.67 -24.58
C LYS A 29 -13.42 20.14 -23.66
N GLN A 30 -13.48 19.62 -22.43
CA GLN A 30 -14.50 20.03 -21.45
C GLN A 30 -14.43 21.53 -21.16
N LYS A 31 -13.22 22.05 -20.92
CA LYS A 31 -13.02 23.47 -20.65
C LYS A 31 -13.40 24.36 -21.84
N ASP A 32 -13.14 23.91 -23.07
CA ASP A 32 -13.54 24.64 -24.28
C ASP A 32 -15.07 24.67 -24.41
N ILE A 33 -15.76 23.55 -24.12
CA ILE A 33 -17.23 23.46 -24.09
C ILE A 33 -17.81 24.42 -23.03
N GLU A 34 -17.26 24.43 -21.82
CA GLU A 34 -17.72 25.30 -20.73
C GLU A 34 -17.58 26.80 -21.10
N LEU A 35 -16.45 27.19 -21.67
CA LEU A 35 -16.22 28.56 -22.07
C LEU A 35 -17.13 29.01 -23.23
N ASN A 36 -17.35 28.11 -24.18
CA ASN A 36 -18.31 28.35 -25.25
C ASN A 36 -19.74 28.53 -24.74
N ALA A 37 -20.16 27.73 -23.75
CA ALA A 37 -21.48 27.80 -23.14
C ALA A 37 -21.69 29.07 -22.32
N GLN A 38 -20.65 29.55 -21.63
CA GLN A 38 -20.72 30.72 -20.74
C GLN A 38 -20.57 32.04 -21.48
N ASN A 39 -19.64 32.14 -22.41
CA ASN A 39 -19.18 33.42 -22.98
C ASN A 39 -19.10 33.47 -24.50
N ASN A 40 -19.50 32.47 -25.24
CA ASN A 40 -19.28 32.32 -26.70
C ASN A 40 -17.79 32.55 -27.10
N LYS A 41 -16.86 32.13 -26.24
CA LYS A 41 -15.41 32.22 -26.48
C LYS A 41 -14.82 30.82 -26.44
N SER A 42 -13.93 30.52 -27.40
CA SER A 42 -13.08 29.33 -27.37
C SER A 42 -11.78 29.60 -26.63
N LEU A 43 -11.13 28.55 -26.14
CA LEU A 43 -9.80 28.62 -25.50
C LEU A 43 -8.77 29.24 -26.47
N THR A 44 -8.07 30.24 -26.00
CA THR A 44 -6.91 30.76 -26.73
C THR A 44 -5.72 29.82 -26.61
N GLU A 45 -4.75 29.92 -27.53
CA GLU A 45 -3.53 29.08 -27.45
C GLU A 45 -2.73 29.36 -26.16
N GLU A 46 -2.74 30.59 -25.68
CA GLU A 46 -2.10 30.98 -24.43
C GLU A 46 -2.79 30.33 -23.22
N ASP A 47 -4.13 30.29 -23.20
CA ASP A 47 -4.90 29.61 -22.15
C ASP A 47 -4.65 28.11 -22.14
N LYS A 48 -4.54 27.46 -23.31
CA LYS A 48 -4.18 26.05 -23.43
C LYS A 48 -2.81 25.76 -22.85
N VAL A 49 -1.80 26.54 -23.19
CA VAL A 49 -0.43 26.38 -22.68
C VAL A 49 -0.39 26.54 -21.15
N ASN A 50 -1.08 27.54 -20.62
CA ASN A 50 -1.15 27.76 -19.18
C ASN A 50 -1.89 26.61 -18.46
N PHE A 51 -2.96 26.11 -19.06
CA PHE A 51 -3.68 24.96 -18.52
C PHE A 51 -2.82 23.70 -18.52
N ILE A 52 -2.11 23.40 -19.61
CA ILE A 52 -1.20 22.25 -19.70
C ILE A 52 -0.12 22.32 -18.61
N LYS A 53 0.50 23.50 -18.43
CA LYS A 53 1.51 23.68 -17.38
C LYS A 53 0.93 23.45 -15.98
N SER A 54 -0.24 24.01 -15.70
CA SER A 54 -0.93 23.83 -14.43
C SER A 54 -1.28 22.36 -14.19
N PHE A 55 -1.85 21.68 -15.17
CA PHE A 55 -2.19 20.25 -15.09
C PHE A 55 -0.98 19.38 -14.83
N MET A 56 0.13 19.62 -15.55
CA MET A 56 1.36 18.84 -15.39
C MET A 56 1.99 18.98 -14.00
N VAL A 57 1.79 20.12 -13.35
CA VAL A 57 2.32 20.37 -12.00
C VAL A 57 1.39 19.84 -10.90
N SER A 58 0.08 19.97 -11.07
CA SER A 58 -0.88 19.71 -9.98
C SER A 58 -1.59 18.36 -10.06
N GLU A 59 -1.74 17.79 -11.26
CA GLU A 59 -2.58 16.62 -11.47
C GLU A 59 -1.89 15.43 -12.13
N ALA A 60 -0.82 15.64 -12.91
CA ALA A 60 -0.16 14.56 -13.67
C ALA A 60 0.30 13.39 -12.78
N ASP A 61 0.68 13.63 -11.52
CA ASP A 61 1.13 12.60 -10.58
C ASP A 61 -0.01 11.67 -10.11
N ARG A 62 -1.26 11.99 -10.41
CA ARG A 62 -2.40 11.12 -10.12
C ARG A 62 -2.62 10.03 -11.17
N TYR A 63 -1.96 10.16 -12.34
CA TYR A 63 -2.10 9.23 -13.45
C TYR A 63 -0.83 8.39 -13.58
N PHE A 64 -0.85 7.23 -12.97
CA PHE A 64 0.27 6.29 -12.92
C PHE A 64 -0.13 4.94 -13.52
N HIS A 65 0.85 4.08 -13.75
CA HIS A 65 0.62 2.71 -14.20
C HIS A 65 -0.09 1.91 -13.12
N THR A 66 -1.17 1.23 -13.51
CA THR A 66 -2.00 0.39 -12.64
C THR A 66 -2.18 -0.99 -13.25
N ASP A 67 -2.52 -1.96 -12.41
CA ASP A 67 -2.97 -3.29 -12.80
C ASP A 67 -4.48 -3.32 -13.17
N ALA A 68 -5.05 -4.52 -13.25
CA ALA A 68 -6.46 -4.72 -13.59
C ALA A 68 -7.43 -4.29 -12.47
N GLU A 69 -6.97 -4.24 -11.23
CA GLU A 69 -7.70 -3.79 -10.04
C GLU A 69 -7.53 -2.28 -9.76
N ASP A 70 -6.88 -1.55 -10.66
CA ASP A 70 -6.57 -0.11 -10.54
C ASP A 70 -5.52 0.23 -9.45
N GLU A 71 -4.77 -0.79 -8.99
CA GLU A 71 -3.70 -0.61 -8.01
C GLU A 71 -2.37 -0.26 -8.69
N PRO A 72 -1.53 0.60 -8.08
CA PRO A 72 -0.22 0.95 -8.63
C PRO A 72 0.68 -0.27 -8.79
N ASN A 73 1.25 -0.47 -9.98
CA ASN A 73 2.10 -1.63 -10.29
C ASN A 73 3.50 -1.29 -10.82
N ALA A 74 3.83 -0.01 -10.92
CA ALA A 74 5.14 0.45 -11.36
C ALA A 74 5.65 1.61 -10.51
N PHE A 75 6.91 1.50 -10.04
CA PHE A 75 7.47 2.43 -9.07
C PHE A 75 8.87 2.88 -9.46
N ASN A 76 9.21 4.13 -9.16
CA ASN A 76 10.57 4.66 -9.22
C ASN A 76 11.12 4.76 -7.80
N PHE A 77 12.25 4.11 -7.53
CA PHE A 77 12.97 4.21 -6.26
C PHE A 77 14.20 5.10 -6.43
N THR A 78 14.36 6.04 -5.50
CA THR A 78 15.56 6.90 -5.41
C THR A 78 16.24 6.64 -4.09
N ILE A 79 17.49 6.14 -4.14
CA ILE A 79 18.31 5.84 -2.97
C ILE A 79 19.63 6.59 -3.09
N GLU A 80 19.90 7.49 -2.14
CA GLU A 80 21.17 8.18 -2.00
C GLU A 80 21.92 7.65 -0.78
N SER A 81 23.15 7.22 -0.99
CA SER A 81 24.05 6.71 0.03
C SER A 81 24.83 7.85 0.68
N ASP A 82 25.19 7.70 1.96
CA ASP A 82 26.17 8.54 2.63
C ASP A 82 27.63 8.23 2.27
N GLY A 83 27.85 7.32 1.32
CA GLY A 83 29.17 6.90 0.82
C GLY A 83 29.76 5.68 1.52
N ARG A 84 29.21 5.20 2.63
CA ARG A 84 29.69 4.01 3.33
C ARG A 84 29.39 2.71 2.61
N ILE A 85 28.22 2.65 1.95
CA ILE A 85 27.74 1.50 1.21
C ILE A 85 27.22 2.01 -0.13
N GLN A 86 27.49 1.31 -1.22
CA GLN A 86 26.96 1.67 -2.53
C GLN A 86 25.43 1.49 -2.58
N SER A 87 24.73 2.37 -3.29
CA SER A 87 23.25 2.45 -3.26
C SER A 87 22.56 1.13 -3.65
N HIS A 88 23.08 0.41 -4.67
CA HIS A 88 22.53 -0.90 -5.05
C HIS A 88 22.69 -1.96 -3.92
N ASN A 89 23.81 -1.94 -3.20
CA ASN A 89 24.04 -2.86 -2.08
C ASN A 89 23.12 -2.52 -0.87
N ILE A 90 22.69 -1.26 -0.74
CA ILE A 90 21.71 -0.87 0.29
C ILE A 90 20.37 -1.52 -0.01
N PHE A 91 19.94 -1.51 -1.28
CA PHE A 91 18.68 -2.15 -1.70
C PHE A 91 18.71 -3.66 -1.44
N ASP A 92 19.78 -4.34 -1.86
CA ASP A 92 19.94 -5.78 -1.63
C ASP A 92 19.91 -6.12 -0.13
N LYS A 93 20.61 -5.33 0.69
CA LYS A 93 20.57 -5.50 2.14
C LYS A 93 19.19 -5.28 2.73
N ALA A 94 18.44 -4.30 2.23
CA ALA A 94 17.07 -4.05 2.69
C ALA A 94 16.16 -5.24 2.42
N LEU A 95 16.30 -5.89 1.26
CA LEU A 95 15.55 -7.12 0.94
C LEU A 95 15.92 -8.27 1.88
N HIS A 96 17.21 -8.48 2.17
CA HIS A 96 17.62 -9.51 3.14
C HIS A 96 17.12 -9.24 4.55
N VAL A 97 17.16 -7.98 5.00
CA VAL A 97 16.60 -7.61 6.32
C VAL A 97 15.10 -7.87 6.37
N LEU A 98 14.37 -7.58 5.29
CA LEU A 98 12.94 -7.87 5.20
C LEU A 98 12.68 -9.39 5.26
N GLU A 99 13.47 -10.19 4.55
CA GLU A 99 13.38 -11.65 4.58
C GLU A 99 13.62 -12.20 6.00
N GLU A 100 14.70 -11.77 6.67
CA GLU A 100 14.99 -12.14 8.06
C GLU A 100 13.85 -11.71 9.02
N HIS A 101 13.22 -10.55 8.77
CA HIS A 101 12.11 -10.07 9.57
C HIS A 101 10.87 -10.95 9.38
N ILE A 102 10.56 -11.33 8.14
CA ILE A 102 9.47 -12.27 7.82
C ILE A 102 9.70 -13.62 8.53
N ASP A 103 10.91 -14.18 8.43
CA ASP A 103 11.26 -15.43 9.10
C ASP A 103 11.10 -15.34 10.63
N THR A 104 11.46 -14.20 11.21
CA THR A 104 11.30 -13.95 12.65
C THR A 104 9.83 -13.86 13.03
N PHE A 105 9.03 -13.17 12.22
CA PHE A 105 7.61 -13.04 12.42
C PHE A 105 6.90 -14.41 12.33
N MET A 106 7.26 -15.24 11.36
CA MET A 106 6.73 -16.60 11.22
C MET A 106 7.01 -17.47 12.46
N LYS A 107 8.18 -17.27 13.10
CA LYS A 107 8.47 -17.94 14.39
C LYS A 107 7.56 -17.44 15.52
N LYS A 108 7.27 -16.13 15.58
CA LYS A 108 6.34 -15.56 16.56
C LYS A 108 4.92 -16.12 16.41
N ILE A 109 4.43 -16.31 15.20
CA ILE A 109 3.10 -16.88 14.92
C ILE A 109 3.01 -18.31 15.47
N ASN A 110 4.08 -19.08 15.36
CA ASN A 110 4.14 -20.47 15.81
C ASN A 110 4.44 -20.62 17.32
N ASP A 111 4.86 -19.51 17.98
CA ASP A 111 5.14 -19.49 19.41
C ASP A 111 3.90 -18.94 20.17
N GLU A 112 3.16 -19.83 20.81
CA GLU A 112 1.97 -19.45 21.59
C GLU A 112 2.24 -18.47 22.74
N SER A 113 3.50 -18.32 23.15
CA SER A 113 3.88 -17.34 24.19
C SER A 113 4.02 -15.91 23.67
N GLN A 114 4.13 -15.74 22.35
CA GLN A 114 4.35 -14.43 21.70
C GLN A 114 3.16 -13.94 20.87
N LEU A 115 2.15 -14.79 20.69
CA LEU A 115 0.94 -14.48 19.95
C LEU A 115 -0.25 -14.45 20.90
N GLU A 116 -0.81 -13.29 21.12
CA GLU A 116 -2.07 -13.10 21.81
C GLU A 116 -3.23 -13.05 20.80
N ILE A 117 -4.27 -13.85 21.05
CA ILE A 117 -5.45 -13.90 20.17
C ILE A 117 -6.66 -13.55 21.00
N GLU A 118 -7.34 -12.47 20.62
CA GLU A 118 -8.55 -12.02 21.25
C GLU A 118 -9.75 -12.06 20.30
N LYS A 119 -10.93 -12.30 20.84
CA LYS A 119 -12.16 -12.14 20.06
C LYS A 119 -12.49 -10.66 19.96
N SER A 120 -12.79 -10.18 18.75
CA SER A 120 -13.16 -8.78 18.56
C SER A 120 -14.46 -8.45 19.26
N ASP A 121 -14.46 -7.35 20.04
CA ASP A 121 -15.65 -6.83 20.70
C ASP A 121 -16.54 -6.01 19.75
N THR A 122 -15.99 -5.53 18.65
CA THR A 122 -16.67 -4.60 17.74
C THR A 122 -17.21 -5.24 16.48
N VAL A 123 -16.64 -6.40 16.09
CA VAL A 123 -17.00 -7.10 14.84
C VAL A 123 -17.33 -8.56 15.16
N LEU A 124 -18.54 -8.98 14.75
CA LEU A 124 -18.94 -10.38 14.88
C LEU A 124 -18.07 -11.29 14.02
N LEU A 125 -17.68 -12.43 14.56
CA LEU A 125 -16.85 -13.45 13.89
C LEU A 125 -15.46 -12.93 13.47
N ALA A 126 -14.91 -11.97 14.23
CA ALA A 126 -13.55 -11.49 14.01
C ALA A 126 -12.67 -11.80 15.22
N TYR A 127 -11.39 -12.04 14.91
CA TYR A 127 -10.33 -12.25 15.88
C TYR A 127 -9.22 -11.24 15.67
N ASP A 128 -8.68 -10.73 16.77
CA ASP A 128 -7.56 -9.82 16.82
C ASP A 128 -6.30 -10.61 17.17
N PHE A 129 -5.34 -10.59 16.26
CA PHE A 129 -4.02 -11.17 16.44
C PHE A 129 -3.08 -10.04 16.85
N ILE A 130 -2.59 -10.09 18.07
CA ILE A 130 -1.77 -9.04 18.68
C ILE A 130 -0.32 -9.50 18.69
N PHE A 131 0.55 -8.71 18.08
CA PHE A 131 1.98 -8.95 18.00
C PHE A 131 2.74 -7.81 18.68
N GLU A 132 3.69 -8.15 19.52
CA GLU A 132 4.60 -7.18 20.13
C GLU A 132 5.83 -6.96 19.23
N ASP A 133 6.40 -5.76 19.32
CA ASP A 133 7.60 -5.32 18.58
C ASP A 133 7.46 -5.42 17.06
N GLU A 134 6.25 -5.12 16.54
CA GLU A 134 5.98 -5.04 15.11
C GLU A 134 5.43 -3.65 14.73
N ASP A 135 5.66 -3.27 13.48
CA ASP A 135 5.29 -1.95 12.95
C ASP A 135 4.35 -2.02 11.74
N TYR A 136 4.04 -0.87 11.18
CA TYR A 136 3.19 -0.74 9.99
C TYR A 136 3.72 -1.47 8.76
N THR A 137 5.03 -1.69 8.64
CA THR A 137 5.64 -2.37 7.49
C THR A 137 5.15 -3.81 7.40
N MET A 138 5.26 -4.54 8.52
CA MET A 138 4.76 -5.91 8.60
C MET A 138 3.23 -5.96 8.58
N CYS A 139 2.60 -5.01 9.25
CA CYS A 139 1.16 -4.83 9.28
C CYS A 139 0.54 -4.85 7.88
N TYR A 140 0.96 -3.92 7.02
CA TYR A 140 0.41 -3.81 5.67
C TYR A 140 0.85 -4.93 4.74
N LEU A 141 2.06 -5.47 4.92
CA LEU A 141 2.53 -6.62 4.15
C LEU A 141 1.60 -7.82 4.35
N TYR A 142 1.33 -8.18 5.61
CA TYR A 142 0.47 -9.32 5.92
C TYR A 142 -1.00 -9.05 5.61
N GLN A 143 -1.50 -7.85 5.87
CA GLN A 143 -2.87 -7.48 5.49
C GLN A 143 -3.09 -7.71 3.99
N ASN A 144 -2.19 -7.19 3.16
CA ASN A 144 -2.31 -7.31 1.70
C ASN A 144 -2.20 -8.76 1.24
N TYR A 145 -1.24 -9.50 1.80
CA TYR A 145 -1.00 -10.91 1.44
C TYR A 145 -2.19 -11.79 1.81
N ILE A 146 -2.69 -11.69 3.04
CA ILE A 146 -3.85 -12.45 3.51
C ILE A 146 -5.09 -12.09 2.68
N TYR A 147 -5.29 -10.80 2.40
CA TYR A 147 -6.41 -10.34 1.59
C TYR A 147 -6.37 -10.94 0.18
N GLN A 148 -5.25 -10.83 -0.52
CA GLN A 148 -5.12 -11.35 -1.89
C GLN A 148 -5.25 -12.87 -1.95
N PHE A 149 -4.66 -13.57 -0.99
CA PHE A 149 -4.66 -15.03 -0.98
C PHE A 149 -6.03 -15.61 -0.64
N PHE A 150 -6.72 -15.04 0.35
CA PHE A 150 -7.97 -15.62 0.88
C PHE A 150 -9.26 -15.06 0.33
N GLN A 151 -9.26 -13.91 -0.34
CA GLN A 151 -10.43 -13.41 -1.07
C GLN A 151 -10.57 -14.00 -2.47
N ASN A 152 -9.47 -14.41 -3.10
CA ASN A 152 -9.47 -14.90 -4.48
C ASN A 152 -9.72 -16.40 -4.62
N ILE A 153 -10.12 -17.09 -3.54
CA ILE A 153 -10.44 -18.52 -3.55
C ILE A 153 -11.92 -18.72 -3.90
N GLU A 154 -12.25 -19.83 -4.58
CA GLU A 154 -13.66 -20.22 -4.92
C GLU A 154 -14.58 -20.35 -3.69
N ASP A 155 -14.02 -20.59 -2.49
CA ASP A 155 -14.73 -20.66 -1.21
C ASP A 155 -14.04 -19.76 -0.18
N PRO A 156 -14.26 -18.45 -0.23
CA PRO A 156 -13.60 -17.51 0.66
C PRO A 156 -14.06 -17.73 2.10
N LYS A 157 -13.13 -18.00 3.00
CA LYS A 157 -13.39 -18.20 4.45
C LYS A 157 -13.14 -16.93 5.27
N VAL A 158 -12.37 -16.03 4.71
CA VAL A 158 -12.05 -14.73 5.30
C VAL A 158 -12.93 -13.66 4.65
N LYS A 159 -13.63 -12.90 5.46
CA LYS A 159 -14.53 -11.82 5.03
C LYS A 159 -13.79 -10.50 4.85
N PHE A 160 -12.89 -10.20 5.77
CA PHE A 160 -12.03 -9.02 5.70
C PHE A 160 -10.77 -9.22 6.53
N VAL A 161 -9.75 -8.47 6.19
CA VAL A 161 -8.50 -8.35 6.97
C VAL A 161 -8.27 -6.87 7.20
N GLY A 162 -8.04 -6.50 8.45
CA GLY A 162 -7.70 -5.13 8.82
C GLY A 162 -6.46 -5.12 9.69
N CYS A 163 -5.62 -4.14 9.51
CA CYS A 163 -4.40 -3.98 10.27
C CYS A 163 -4.36 -2.61 10.95
N ASN A 164 -3.89 -2.56 12.19
CA ASN A 164 -3.76 -1.34 12.96
C ASN A 164 -2.58 -1.41 13.93
N VAL A 165 -1.94 -0.26 14.13
CA VAL A 165 -1.01 -0.02 15.24
C VAL A 165 -1.73 0.89 16.21
N PRO A 166 -2.28 0.38 17.34
CA PRO A 166 -3.20 1.14 18.20
C PRO A 166 -2.61 2.41 18.78
N HIS A 167 -1.32 2.39 19.09
CA HIS A 167 -0.63 3.54 19.66
C HIS A 167 0.80 3.68 19.11
N PRO A 168 1.20 4.86 18.63
CA PRO A 168 2.52 5.07 18.01
C PRO A 168 3.73 4.85 18.95
N LEU A 169 3.51 4.91 20.26
CA LEU A 169 4.56 4.72 21.28
C LEU A 169 4.60 3.28 21.81
N GLU A 170 3.61 2.48 21.49
CA GLU A 170 3.57 1.05 21.81
C GLU A 170 3.87 0.30 20.52
N ASN A 171 4.97 -0.44 20.49
CA ASN A 171 5.31 -1.29 19.36
C ASN A 171 4.40 -2.53 19.34
N LYS A 172 3.09 -2.29 19.18
CA LYS A 172 2.08 -3.34 19.09
C LYS A 172 1.37 -3.23 17.76
N MET A 173 1.27 -4.33 17.06
CA MET A 173 0.51 -4.48 15.83
C MET A 173 -0.68 -5.38 16.07
N VAL A 174 -1.85 -5.02 15.57
CA VAL A 174 -3.07 -5.81 15.63
C VAL A 174 -3.54 -6.12 14.22
N ILE A 175 -3.60 -7.39 13.87
CA ILE A 175 -4.23 -7.86 12.63
C ILE A 175 -5.60 -8.43 12.99
N ARG A 176 -6.66 -7.77 12.53
CA ARG A 176 -8.03 -8.24 12.68
C ARG A 176 -8.47 -9.02 11.46
N ILE A 177 -8.88 -10.26 11.67
CA ILE A 177 -9.37 -11.15 10.63
C ILE A 177 -10.81 -11.50 10.90
N GLY A 178 -11.71 -11.11 10.00
CA GLY A 178 -13.12 -11.46 10.04
C GLY A 178 -13.41 -12.70 9.23
N LEU A 179 -14.15 -13.64 9.81
CA LEU A 179 -14.52 -14.91 9.21
C LEU A 179 -15.95 -14.87 8.67
N ILE A 180 -16.24 -15.69 7.68
CA ILE A 180 -17.58 -15.82 7.10
C ILE A 180 -18.42 -16.81 7.93
N ASP A 181 -17.80 -17.86 8.47
CA ASP A 181 -18.49 -18.96 9.17
C ASP A 181 -18.10 -19.06 10.64
N THR A 182 -19.08 -19.37 11.48
CA THR A 182 -18.93 -19.61 12.93
C THR A 182 -18.20 -20.91 13.25
N SER A 183 -18.08 -21.84 12.31
CA SER A 183 -17.37 -23.12 12.49
C SER A 183 -15.85 -22.95 12.48
N LEU A 184 -15.33 -21.80 12.00
CA LEU A 184 -13.92 -21.51 11.93
C LEU A 184 -13.41 -20.97 13.28
N ASN A 185 -12.29 -21.49 13.73
CA ASN A 185 -11.68 -21.16 15.01
C ASN A 185 -10.35 -20.41 14.82
N PRO A 186 -9.75 -19.86 15.87
CA PRO A 186 -8.45 -19.19 15.79
C PRO A 186 -7.32 -20.08 15.26
N ASP A 187 -7.35 -21.39 15.51
CA ASP A 187 -6.31 -22.31 15.04
C ASP A 187 -6.32 -22.44 13.52
N TYR A 188 -7.51 -22.36 12.91
CA TYR A 188 -7.63 -22.29 11.46
C TYR A 188 -6.94 -21.02 10.92
N ILE A 189 -7.15 -19.88 11.58
CA ILE A 189 -6.51 -18.62 11.14
C ILE A 189 -5.00 -18.70 11.31
N LYS A 190 -4.47 -19.33 12.38
CA LYS A 190 -3.03 -19.57 12.52
C LYS A 190 -2.47 -20.39 11.35
N SER A 191 -3.22 -21.38 10.85
CA SER A 191 -2.79 -22.15 9.69
C SER A 191 -2.66 -21.30 8.42
N LEU A 192 -3.47 -20.25 8.28
CA LEU A 192 -3.41 -19.32 7.14
C LEU A 192 -2.10 -18.51 7.05
N PHE A 193 -1.45 -18.26 8.19
CA PHE A 193 -0.15 -17.59 8.20
C PHE A 193 1.01 -18.52 7.81
N ASN A 194 0.79 -19.85 7.82
CA ASN A 194 1.81 -20.83 7.50
C ASN A 194 1.73 -21.38 6.06
N GLU A 195 0.73 -20.98 5.31
CA GLU A 195 0.56 -21.30 3.87
C GLU A 195 1.19 -20.23 2.99
#